data_b50aa3e9942c684aad664452eabb4af0
#
_entry.id   b50aa3e9942c684aad664452eabb4af0
#
_cell.length_a   1.000
_cell.length_b   1.000
_cell.length_c   1.000
_cell.angle_alpha   90.00
_cell.angle_beta   90.00
_cell.angle_gamma   90.00
#
_symmetry.space_group_name_H-M   'P 1'
#
loop_
_entity.id
_entity.type
_entity.pdbx_description
1 polymer ?
#
loop_
_entity_poly.entity_id
_entity_poly.type
_entity_poly.pdbx_seq_one_letter_code
_entity_poly.pdbx_strand_id
1 'polypeptide(L)'
;AIEKIKGCENDPLHFIGHTIDVINYVKELLEKISGNKEICIISAYWHDVGRSVCDEGHEEKSGKMLKEEMTKLGYSSEFIDECYSAVTNHKRKYIPPTIEGVIVRDADKLAYIGKNRWKRCIGENPDALDEIIEVYLPILRNKILRLNYSKELFDRDMNAYVKDYLKIWKKRRSK
;
A
#
# COMPACT_ATOMS: atom_id res chain seq x y z
N ALA A 1 9.69 12.15 0.29
CA ALA A 1 9.17 10.80 0.56
C ALA A 1 10.18 9.72 0.13
N ILE A 2 10.55 9.62 -1.14
CA ILE A 2 11.39 8.53 -1.69
C ILE A 2 12.72 8.37 -0.92
N GLU A 3 13.45 9.44 -0.65
CA GLU A 3 14.72 9.36 0.11
C GLU A 3 14.52 8.81 1.54
N LYS A 4 13.36 9.08 2.15
CA LYS A 4 13.03 8.58 3.49
C LYS A 4 12.64 7.10 3.48
N ILE A 5 11.98 6.63 2.41
CA ILE A 5 11.60 5.22 2.24
C ILE A 5 12.83 4.32 2.02
N LYS A 6 13.89 4.83 1.42
CA LYS A 6 15.16 4.08 1.27
C LYS A 6 15.73 3.58 2.61
N GLY A 7 15.39 4.23 3.73
CA GLY A 7 15.73 3.73 5.06
C GLY A 7 15.04 2.41 5.47
N CYS A 8 14.02 1.98 4.75
CA CYS A 8 13.28 0.73 4.99
C CYS A 8 13.72 -0.44 4.09
N GLU A 9 14.86 -0.35 3.38
CA GLU A 9 15.28 -1.37 2.40
C GLU A 9 15.52 -2.76 2.99
N ASN A 10 15.74 -2.86 4.30
CA ASN A 10 15.91 -4.13 5.00
C ASN A 10 14.59 -4.83 5.31
N ASP A 11 13.44 -4.16 5.20
CA ASP A 11 12.13 -4.79 5.36
C ASP A 11 11.69 -5.41 4.02
N PRO A 12 11.52 -6.75 3.95
CA PRO A 12 11.18 -7.43 2.71
C PRO A 12 9.78 -7.09 2.20
N LEU A 13 8.90 -6.56 3.06
CA LEU A 13 7.52 -6.22 2.73
C LEU A 13 7.29 -4.73 2.45
N HIS A 14 8.04 -3.84 3.13
CA HIS A 14 7.83 -2.39 3.10
C HIS A 14 9.05 -1.65 2.53
N PHE A 15 9.30 -1.82 1.25
CA PHE A 15 10.40 -1.23 0.49
C PHE A 15 9.87 -0.38 -0.66
N ILE A 16 10.75 0.29 -1.39
CA ILE A 16 10.36 1.18 -2.50
C ILE A 16 9.46 0.49 -3.55
N GLY A 17 9.66 -0.80 -3.81
CA GLY A 17 8.84 -1.57 -4.72
C GLY A 17 7.38 -1.71 -4.25
N HIS A 18 7.13 -1.83 -2.94
CA HIS A 18 5.77 -1.78 -2.38
C HIS A 18 5.12 -0.43 -2.66
N THR A 19 5.82 0.67 -2.39
CA THR A 19 5.30 2.02 -2.68
C THR A 19 4.97 2.19 -4.16
N ILE A 20 5.82 1.65 -5.06
CA ILE A 20 5.56 1.66 -6.51
C ILE A 20 4.30 0.86 -6.84
N ASP A 21 4.11 -0.32 -6.25
CA ASP A 21 2.89 -1.11 -6.43
C ASP A 21 1.65 -0.34 -5.97
N VAL A 22 1.71 0.31 -4.80
CA VAL A 22 0.60 1.15 -4.29
C VAL A 22 0.27 2.28 -5.26
N ILE A 23 1.27 3.02 -5.75
CA ILE A 23 1.07 4.12 -6.70
C ILE A 23 0.45 3.63 -8.01
N ASN A 24 0.87 2.47 -8.50
CA ASN A 24 0.30 1.89 -9.71
C ASN A 24 -1.18 1.54 -9.51
N TYR A 25 -1.54 0.91 -8.40
CA TYR A 25 -2.95 0.64 -8.08
C TYR A 25 -3.76 1.93 -7.87
N VAL A 26 -3.21 2.96 -7.24
CA VAL A 26 -3.87 4.28 -7.15
C VAL A 26 -4.18 4.83 -8.53
N LYS A 27 -3.23 4.80 -9.47
CA LYS A 27 -3.44 5.28 -10.83
C LYS A 27 -4.54 4.49 -11.54
N GLU A 28 -4.54 3.16 -11.44
CA GLU A 28 -5.57 2.32 -12.04
C GLU A 28 -6.95 2.57 -11.41
N LEU A 29 -7.03 2.71 -10.09
CA LEU A 29 -8.28 3.03 -9.40
C LEU A 29 -8.87 4.36 -9.85
N LEU A 30 -8.02 5.39 -10.04
CA LEU A 30 -8.43 6.70 -10.53
C LEU A 30 -8.91 6.72 -11.99
N GLU A 31 -8.67 5.66 -12.77
CA GLU A 31 -9.27 5.53 -14.11
C GLU A 31 -10.79 5.28 -14.06
N LYS A 32 -11.30 4.74 -12.95
CA LYS A 32 -12.71 4.37 -12.76
C LYS A 32 -13.39 5.07 -11.60
N ILE A 33 -12.62 5.54 -10.63
CA ILE A 33 -13.13 6.16 -9.41
C ILE A 33 -12.77 7.65 -9.43
N SER A 34 -13.80 8.49 -9.31
CA SER A 34 -13.58 9.95 -9.20
C SER A 34 -12.98 10.27 -7.84
N GLY A 35 -11.86 10.99 -7.83
CA GLY A 35 -11.16 11.46 -6.65
C GLY A 35 -10.05 12.44 -7.02
N ASN A 36 -9.54 13.20 -6.05
CA ASN A 36 -8.44 14.12 -6.27
C ASN A 36 -7.13 13.34 -6.47
N LYS A 37 -6.64 13.35 -7.71
CA LYS A 37 -5.44 12.60 -8.11
C LYS A 37 -4.20 13.02 -7.33
N GLU A 38 -4.04 14.32 -7.06
CA GLU A 38 -2.86 14.83 -6.36
C GLU A 38 -2.84 14.35 -4.92
N ILE A 39 -3.97 14.43 -4.21
CA ILE A 39 -4.11 13.90 -2.85
C ILE A 39 -3.79 12.40 -2.83
N CYS A 40 -4.39 11.61 -3.73
CA CYS A 40 -4.17 10.17 -3.76
C CYS A 40 -2.70 9.80 -4.00
N ILE A 41 -2.03 10.46 -4.95
CA ILE A 41 -0.63 10.18 -5.30
C ILE A 41 0.32 10.61 -4.18
N ILE A 42 0.15 11.82 -3.63
CA ILE A 42 0.96 12.30 -2.51
C ILE A 42 0.79 11.36 -1.31
N SER A 43 -0.45 11.03 -0.96
CA SER A 43 -0.73 10.14 0.18
C SER A 43 -0.14 8.74 -0.02
N ALA A 44 -0.19 8.20 -1.24
CA ALA A 44 0.44 6.92 -1.57
C ALA A 44 1.97 6.96 -1.41
N TYR A 45 2.63 8.07 -1.74
CA TYR A 45 4.07 8.22 -1.48
C TYR A 45 4.41 8.32 0.00
N TRP A 46 3.51 8.83 0.82
CA TRP A 46 3.79 9.13 2.22
C TRP A 46 3.24 8.10 3.21
N HIS A 47 2.34 7.18 2.81
CA HIS A 47 1.60 6.31 3.74
C HIS A 47 2.50 5.54 4.71
N ASP A 48 3.63 5.04 4.26
CA ASP A 48 4.56 4.20 5.04
C ASP A 48 5.91 4.88 5.38
N VAL A 49 6.09 6.17 5.07
CA VAL A 49 7.36 6.88 5.36
C VAL A 49 7.73 6.84 6.84
N GLY A 50 6.75 6.82 7.73
CA GLY A 50 6.96 6.73 9.17
C GLY A 50 7.63 5.45 9.64
N ARG A 51 7.62 4.36 8.83
CA ARG A 51 8.33 3.10 9.11
C ARG A 51 9.84 3.29 9.16
N SER A 52 10.39 4.32 8.54
CA SER A 52 11.80 4.70 8.70
C SER A 52 12.17 5.09 10.14
N VAL A 53 11.18 5.30 11.01
CA VAL A 53 11.35 5.74 12.40
C VAL A 53 10.78 4.73 13.39
N CYS A 54 9.59 4.16 13.10
CA CYS A 54 8.90 3.22 13.99
C CYS A 54 7.92 2.34 13.20
N ASP A 55 7.73 1.10 13.62
CA ASP A 55 6.72 0.20 13.03
C ASP A 55 5.33 0.46 13.62
N GLU A 56 5.23 0.52 14.96
CA GLU A 56 3.97 0.83 15.62
C GLU A 56 3.68 2.33 15.54
N GLY A 57 2.46 2.68 15.09
CA GLY A 57 2.07 4.07 14.92
C GLY A 57 2.71 4.77 13.72
N HIS A 58 3.32 4.03 12.79
CA HIS A 58 3.96 4.60 11.60
C HIS A 58 3.00 5.45 10.77
N GLU A 59 1.71 5.14 10.72
CA GLU A 59 0.70 5.91 10.01
C GLU A 59 0.60 7.34 10.53
N GLU A 60 0.55 7.51 11.85
CA GLU A 60 0.52 8.83 12.49
C GLU A 60 1.86 9.56 12.29
N LYS A 61 2.98 8.83 12.38
CA LYS A 61 4.30 9.39 12.11
C LYS A 61 4.45 9.83 10.67
N SER A 62 3.97 9.03 9.71
CA SER A 62 3.91 9.39 8.29
C SER A 62 3.12 10.67 8.06
N GLY A 63 1.93 10.76 8.66
CA GLY A 63 1.08 11.94 8.56
C GLY A 63 1.75 13.21 9.08
N LYS A 64 2.39 13.15 10.25
CA LYS A 64 3.14 14.29 10.81
C LYS A 64 4.28 14.73 9.93
N MET A 65 5.08 13.78 9.42
CA MET A 65 6.20 14.07 8.51
C MET A 65 5.71 14.68 7.18
N LEU A 66 4.57 14.18 6.65
CA LEU A 66 3.92 14.75 5.48
C LEU A 66 3.50 16.19 5.74
N LYS A 67 2.79 16.45 6.84
CA LYS A 67 2.29 17.78 7.21
C LYS A 67 3.42 18.80 7.33
N GLU A 68 4.50 18.44 8.01
CA GLU A 68 5.69 19.29 8.14
C GLU A 68 6.30 19.66 6.78
N GLU A 69 6.44 18.68 5.90
CA GLU A 69 7.07 18.90 4.59
C GLU A 69 6.18 19.72 3.65
N MET A 70 4.90 19.42 3.60
CA MET A 70 3.95 20.15 2.73
C MET A 70 3.74 21.59 3.20
N THR A 71 3.77 21.85 4.52
CA THR A 71 3.74 23.20 5.06
C THR A 71 4.95 24.01 4.59
N LYS A 72 6.17 23.43 4.62
CA LYS A 72 7.38 24.10 4.08
C LYS A 72 7.28 24.40 2.59
N LEU A 73 6.57 23.55 1.84
CA LEU A 73 6.35 23.70 0.40
C LEU A 73 5.22 24.67 0.07
N GLY A 74 4.50 25.22 1.06
CA GLY A 74 3.47 26.23 0.88
C GLY A 74 2.11 25.71 0.42
N TYR A 75 1.81 24.43 0.62
CA TYR A 75 0.46 23.90 0.38
C TYR A 75 -0.55 24.49 1.36
N SER A 76 -1.83 24.59 0.95
CA SER A 76 -2.89 25.05 1.84
C SER A 76 -3.18 24.06 2.97
N SER A 77 -3.66 24.56 4.11
CA SER A 77 -4.00 23.74 5.27
C SER A 77 -5.03 22.67 4.94
N GLU A 78 -6.05 23.03 4.15
CA GLU A 78 -7.12 22.13 3.74
C GLU A 78 -6.56 20.95 2.93
N PHE A 79 -5.70 21.24 1.96
CA PHE A 79 -5.08 20.20 1.13
C PHE A 79 -4.16 19.29 1.96
N ILE A 80 -3.39 19.87 2.89
CA ILE A 80 -2.53 19.12 3.82
C ILE A 80 -3.38 18.21 4.70
N ASP A 81 -4.49 18.70 5.26
CA ASP A 81 -5.35 17.92 6.16
C ASP A 81 -6.04 16.75 5.43
N GLU A 82 -6.41 16.91 4.15
CA GLU A 82 -6.92 15.82 3.32
C GLU A 82 -5.85 14.73 3.07
N CYS A 83 -4.64 15.12 2.70
CA CYS A 83 -3.52 14.19 2.55
C CYS A 83 -3.19 13.49 3.86
N TYR A 84 -3.13 14.23 4.97
CA TYR A 84 -2.91 13.71 6.31
C TYR A 84 -3.95 12.65 6.68
N SER A 85 -5.23 12.96 6.45
CA SER A 85 -6.34 12.04 6.70
C SER A 85 -6.20 10.75 5.90
N ALA A 86 -5.87 10.84 4.60
CA ALA A 86 -5.67 9.66 3.76
C ALA A 86 -4.49 8.79 4.25
N VAL A 87 -3.38 9.41 4.68
CA VAL A 87 -2.19 8.72 5.20
C VAL A 87 -2.49 8.06 6.54
N THR A 88 -3.10 8.75 7.49
CA THR A 88 -3.31 8.22 8.85
C THR A 88 -4.39 7.13 8.92
N ASN A 89 -5.31 7.09 7.96
CA ASN A 89 -6.41 6.13 7.92
C ASN A 89 -6.20 4.95 6.94
N HIS A 90 -4.98 4.72 6.42
CA HIS A 90 -4.74 3.63 5.46
C HIS A 90 -4.75 2.23 6.08
N LYS A 91 -4.55 2.08 7.40
CA LYS A 91 -4.57 0.77 8.07
C LYS A 91 -5.93 0.08 7.98
N ARG A 92 -5.90 -1.26 7.94
CA ARG A 92 -7.08 -2.12 7.82
C ARG A 92 -8.18 -1.82 8.86
N LYS A 93 -7.80 -1.47 10.07
CA LYS A 93 -8.75 -1.20 11.18
C LYS A 93 -9.54 0.10 11.03
N TYR A 94 -9.06 1.02 10.18
CA TYR A 94 -9.70 2.32 9.99
C TYR A 94 -10.65 2.32 8.79
N ILE A 95 -11.63 3.20 8.84
CA ILE A 95 -12.50 3.53 7.71
C ILE A 95 -12.15 4.96 7.30
N PRO A 96 -11.46 5.17 6.17
CA PRO A 96 -11.15 6.51 5.72
C PRO A 96 -12.42 7.34 5.49
N PRO A 97 -12.46 8.62 5.88
CA PRO A 97 -13.65 9.46 5.74
C PRO A 97 -13.86 10.00 4.32
N THR A 98 -12.83 9.95 3.47
CA THR A 98 -12.86 10.49 2.11
C THR A 98 -12.64 9.39 1.07
N ILE A 99 -13.07 9.65 -0.17
CA ILE A 99 -12.85 8.71 -1.28
C ILE A 99 -11.35 8.53 -1.58
N GLU A 100 -10.56 9.60 -1.47
CA GLU A 100 -9.10 9.57 -1.63
C GLU A 100 -8.45 8.62 -0.62
N GLY A 101 -8.87 8.73 0.65
CA GLY A 101 -8.41 7.82 1.70
C GLY A 101 -8.81 6.37 1.43
N VAL A 102 -10.00 6.10 0.89
CA VAL A 102 -10.44 4.75 0.50
C VAL A 102 -9.61 4.23 -0.68
N ILE A 103 -9.33 5.07 -1.69
CA ILE A 103 -8.48 4.72 -2.84
C ILE A 103 -7.08 4.34 -2.37
N VAL A 104 -6.44 5.18 -1.56
CA VAL A 104 -5.08 4.93 -1.04
C VAL A 104 -5.04 3.65 -0.19
N ARG A 105 -6.02 3.48 0.70
CA ARG A 105 -6.13 2.28 1.53
C ARG A 105 -6.33 1.00 0.72
N ASP A 106 -7.23 1.00 -0.26
CA ASP A 106 -7.47 -0.17 -1.09
C ASP A 106 -6.26 -0.47 -1.98
N ALA A 107 -5.57 0.54 -2.51
CA ALA A 107 -4.33 0.40 -3.25
C ALA A 107 -3.21 -0.24 -2.40
N ASP A 108 -3.04 0.21 -1.16
CA ASP A 108 -2.08 -0.40 -0.22
C ASP A 108 -2.44 -1.87 0.05
N LYS A 109 -3.73 -2.20 0.21
CA LYS A 109 -4.16 -3.59 0.43
C LYS A 109 -4.05 -4.44 -0.84
N LEU A 110 -4.30 -3.89 -2.03
CA LEU A 110 -4.00 -4.56 -3.29
C LEU A 110 -2.50 -4.85 -3.43
N ALA A 111 -1.63 -3.98 -2.92
CA ALA A 111 -0.19 -4.21 -2.94
C ALA A 111 0.27 -5.42 -2.10
N TYR A 112 -0.62 -6.08 -1.31
CA TYR A 112 -0.34 -7.43 -0.78
C TYR A 112 -0.15 -8.47 -1.90
N ILE A 113 -0.77 -8.26 -3.05
CA ILE A 113 -0.54 -9.05 -4.27
C ILE A 113 0.30 -8.31 -5.30
N GLY A 114 0.94 -7.21 -4.92
CA GLY A 114 1.75 -6.38 -5.81
C GLY A 114 2.94 -7.15 -6.40
N LYS A 115 3.15 -6.99 -7.71
CA LYS A 115 4.14 -7.76 -8.46
C LYS A 115 5.57 -7.57 -7.94
N ASN A 116 5.94 -6.34 -7.56
CA ASN A 116 7.29 -6.05 -7.08
C ASN A 116 7.55 -6.71 -5.72
N ARG A 117 6.57 -6.68 -4.81
CA ARG A 117 6.65 -7.36 -3.51
C ARG A 117 6.85 -8.86 -3.68
N TRP A 118 6.00 -9.51 -4.46
CA TRP A 118 6.08 -10.96 -4.66
C TRP A 118 7.37 -11.38 -5.35
N LYS A 119 7.78 -10.66 -6.38
CA LYS A 119 9.05 -10.92 -7.08
C LYS A 119 10.24 -10.85 -6.14
N ARG A 120 10.30 -9.84 -5.28
CA ARG A 120 11.38 -9.69 -4.29
C ARG A 120 11.33 -10.79 -3.24
N CYS A 121 10.19 -10.99 -2.58
CA CYS A 121 10.08 -11.97 -1.50
C CYS A 121 10.38 -13.39 -1.97
N ILE A 122 9.86 -13.81 -3.13
CA ILE A 122 10.17 -15.13 -3.69
C ILE A 122 11.67 -15.29 -3.97
N GLY A 123 12.36 -14.21 -4.36
CA GLY A 123 13.81 -14.22 -4.62
C GLY A 123 14.65 -14.27 -3.35
N GLU A 124 14.33 -13.42 -2.39
CA GLU A 124 15.18 -13.12 -1.23
C GLU A 124 14.71 -13.79 0.07
N ASN A 125 13.41 -13.73 0.37
CA ASN A 125 12.82 -14.23 1.62
C ASN A 125 11.37 -14.66 1.41
N PRO A 126 11.12 -15.88 0.90
CA PRO A 126 9.77 -16.36 0.64
C PRO A 126 8.90 -16.49 1.89
N ASP A 127 9.48 -16.66 3.07
CA ASP A 127 8.74 -16.79 4.33
C ASP A 127 8.09 -15.46 4.76
N ALA A 128 8.60 -14.33 4.28
CA ALA A 128 7.97 -13.02 4.48
C ALA A 128 6.57 -12.93 3.85
N LEU A 129 6.21 -13.83 2.94
CA LEU A 129 4.86 -13.91 2.35
C LEU A 129 3.88 -14.77 3.16
N ASP A 130 4.34 -15.50 4.18
CA ASP A 130 3.51 -16.46 4.92
C ASP A 130 2.25 -15.80 5.49
N GLU A 131 2.41 -14.69 6.19
CA GLU A 131 1.27 -13.95 6.75
C GLU A 131 0.32 -13.45 5.65
N ILE A 132 0.88 -12.97 4.53
CA ILE A 132 0.06 -12.53 3.40
C ILE A 132 -0.75 -13.70 2.85
N ILE A 133 -0.11 -14.85 2.63
CA ILE A 133 -0.74 -16.02 2.02
C ILE A 133 -1.76 -16.66 2.96
N GLU A 134 -1.42 -16.83 4.22
CA GLU A 134 -2.22 -17.58 5.19
C GLU A 134 -3.33 -16.73 5.81
N VAL A 135 -3.08 -15.45 6.06
CA VAL A 135 -4.00 -14.57 6.79
C VAL A 135 -4.73 -13.60 5.86
N TYR A 136 -3.99 -12.89 4.99
CA TYR A 136 -4.59 -11.79 4.22
C TYR A 136 -5.27 -12.24 2.93
N LEU A 137 -4.65 -13.07 2.11
CA LEU A 137 -5.24 -13.49 0.82
C LEU A 137 -6.65 -14.08 0.94
N PRO A 138 -6.96 -14.96 1.93
CA PRO A 138 -8.29 -15.55 2.06
C PRO A 138 -9.41 -14.53 2.31
N ILE A 139 -9.07 -13.39 2.89
CA ILE A 139 -10.05 -12.36 3.30
C ILE A 139 -9.94 -11.06 2.51
N LEU A 140 -8.86 -10.88 1.72
CA LEU A 140 -8.52 -9.61 1.08
C LEU A 140 -9.67 -9.09 0.21
N ARG A 141 -10.12 -9.91 -0.73
CA ARG A 141 -11.17 -9.54 -1.68
C ARG A 141 -12.49 -9.15 -1.02
N ASN A 142 -12.98 -9.98 -0.08
CA ASN A 142 -14.34 -9.90 0.40
C ASN A 142 -14.50 -9.14 1.73
N LYS A 143 -13.46 -9.07 2.55
CA LYS A 143 -13.53 -8.45 3.87
C LYS A 143 -12.68 -7.19 4.00
N ILE A 144 -11.63 -7.03 3.19
CA ILE A 144 -10.69 -5.94 3.29
C ILE A 144 -10.92 -4.87 2.24
N LEU A 145 -10.97 -5.25 0.94
CA LEU A 145 -11.19 -4.29 -0.16
C LEU A 145 -12.60 -3.71 -0.12
N ARG A 146 -12.69 -2.39 -0.28
CA ARG A 146 -13.93 -1.63 -0.19
C ARG A 146 -14.55 -1.34 -1.55
N LEU A 147 -13.73 -0.93 -2.52
CA LEU A 147 -14.18 -0.56 -3.85
C LEU A 147 -14.44 -1.80 -4.70
N ASN A 148 -15.51 -1.80 -5.50
CA ASN A 148 -15.78 -2.91 -6.40
C ASN A 148 -14.67 -3.06 -7.43
N TYR A 149 -14.16 -1.95 -7.96
CA TYR A 149 -13.06 -2.00 -8.92
C TYR A 149 -11.75 -2.53 -8.30
N SER A 150 -11.50 -2.29 -7.01
CA SER A 150 -10.38 -2.95 -6.29
C SER A 150 -10.51 -4.48 -6.28
N LYS A 151 -11.73 -5.00 -6.18
CA LYS A 151 -11.97 -6.45 -6.22
C LYS A 151 -11.76 -7.02 -7.62
N GLU A 152 -12.08 -6.27 -8.67
CA GLU A 152 -11.81 -6.65 -10.07
C GLU A 152 -10.29 -6.70 -10.33
N LEU A 153 -9.55 -5.68 -9.86
CA LEU A 153 -8.08 -5.66 -9.95
C LEU A 153 -7.45 -6.83 -9.19
N PHE A 154 -7.97 -7.14 -7.99
CA PHE A 154 -7.54 -8.32 -7.24
C PHE A 154 -7.75 -9.61 -8.05
N ASP A 155 -8.93 -9.83 -8.61
CA ASP A 155 -9.25 -11.03 -9.38
C ASP A 155 -8.36 -11.13 -10.64
N ARG A 156 -8.10 -10.00 -11.32
CA ARG A 156 -7.19 -9.92 -12.46
C ARG A 156 -5.79 -10.40 -12.10
N ASP A 157 -5.21 -9.82 -11.04
CA ASP A 157 -3.80 -10.05 -10.72
C ASP A 157 -3.57 -11.40 -10.03
N MET A 158 -4.55 -11.89 -9.25
CA MET A 158 -4.56 -13.27 -8.76
C MET A 158 -4.48 -14.27 -9.92
N ASN A 159 -5.20 -14.02 -11.01
CA ASN A 159 -5.20 -14.89 -12.19
C ASN A 159 -3.95 -14.71 -13.04
N ALA A 160 -3.45 -13.47 -13.20
CA ALA A 160 -2.36 -13.16 -14.10
C ALA A 160 -1.00 -13.69 -13.63
N TYR A 161 -0.70 -13.57 -12.32
CA TYR A 161 0.65 -13.92 -11.82
C TYR A 161 0.70 -14.49 -10.39
N VAL A 162 -0.21 -14.15 -9.50
CA VAL A 162 -0.10 -14.57 -8.09
C VAL A 162 -0.18 -16.08 -7.95
N LYS A 163 -1.05 -16.75 -8.71
CA LYS A 163 -1.17 -18.21 -8.71
C LYS A 163 0.15 -18.93 -9.03
N ASP A 164 0.95 -18.36 -9.92
CA ASP A 164 2.25 -18.95 -10.29
C ASP A 164 3.28 -18.73 -9.17
N TYR A 165 3.31 -17.55 -8.55
CA TYR A 165 4.14 -17.32 -7.36
C TYR A 165 3.76 -18.22 -6.20
N LEU A 166 2.47 -18.48 -5.96
CA LEU A 166 2.01 -19.44 -4.95
C LEU A 166 2.53 -20.87 -5.20
N LYS A 167 2.61 -21.31 -6.45
CA LYS A 167 3.22 -22.61 -6.80
C LYS A 167 4.71 -22.64 -6.42
N ILE A 168 5.44 -21.56 -6.73
CA ILE A 168 6.87 -21.46 -6.38
C ILE A 168 7.07 -21.46 -4.87
N TRP A 169 6.28 -20.68 -4.15
CA TRP A 169 6.31 -20.62 -2.68
C TRP A 169 6.05 -21.99 -2.06
N LYS A 170 4.97 -22.69 -2.45
CA LYS A 170 4.65 -24.05 -1.97
C LYS A 170 5.79 -25.03 -2.22
N LYS A 171 6.39 -25.02 -3.42
CA LYS A 171 7.51 -25.90 -3.76
C LYS A 171 8.75 -25.69 -2.89
N ARG A 172 9.01 -24.43 -2.46
CA ARG A 172 10.14 -24.11 -1.57
C ARG A 172 9.92 -24.64 -0.15
N ARG A 173 8.68 -24.58 0.35
CA ARG A 173 8.34 -25.06 1.70
C ARG A 173 8.19 -26.59 1.81
N SER A 174 8.10 -27.29 0.71
CA SER A 174 8.01 -28.75 0.66
C SER A 174 9.39 -29.44 0.67
N LYS A 175 10.46 -28.65 0.68
CA LYS A 175 11.85 -29.13 0.78
C LYS A 175 12.40 -28.94 2.19
#